data_0b918ba07c011787275f8243841420bb
#
_entry.id   0b918ba07c011787275f8243841420bb
#
_cell.length_a   1.000
_cell.length_b   1.000
_cell.length_c   1.000
_cell.angle_alpha   90.00
_cell.angle_beta   90.00
_cell.angle_gamma   90.00
#
_symmetry.space_group_name_H-M   'P 1'
#
loop_
_entity.id
_entity.type
_entity.pdbx_description
1 polymer ?
#
loop_
_entity_poly.entity_id
_entity_poly.type
_entity_poly.pdbx_seq_one_letter_code
_entity_poly.pdbx_strand_id
1 'polypeptide(L)'
;MSKTEEYISRSENVILHTYNRFPVVLEKGEGVYLTDVEGKKYLDFGAGIAVFALGYHYQDYDEALKNQIDQLIHTSNLYYNVPLMTAGEAVTKASGLSKVFFTNSGTEAIEGAIKAARKYAW
;
A
#
# COMPACT_ATOMS: atom_id res chain seq x y z
N MET A 1 17.79 0.44 28.31
CA MET A 1 17.18 0.93 27.07
C MET A 1 16.21 -0.15 26.62
N SER A 2 14.95 0.18 26.43
CA SER A 2 13.94 -0.76 25.89
C SER A 2 14.21 -1.05 24.40
N LYS A 3 13.64 -2.12 23.86
CA LYS A 3 13.72 -2.37 22.41
C LYS A 3 13.12 -1.20 21.61
N THR A 4 12.04 -0.64 22.11
CA THR A 4 11.39 0.54 21.50
C THR A 4 12.36 1.73 21.41
N GLU A 5 13.04 2.07 22.49
CA GLU A 5 14.04 3.16 22.50
C GLU A 5 15.21 2.89 21.55
N GLU A 6 15.68 1.66 21.49
CA GLU A 6 16.74 1.24 20.56
C GLU A 6 16.32 1.45 19.10
N TYR A 7 15.14 0.93 18.70
CA TYR A 7 14.66 1.07 17.33
C TYR A 7 14.38 2.51 16.94
N ILE A 8 13.81 3.32 17.83
CA ILE A 8 13.58 4.75 17.59
C ILE A 8 14.92 5.46 17.36
N SER A 9 15.90 5.25 18.24
CA SER A 9 17.22 5.86 18.08
C SER A 9 17.89 5.48 16.76
N ARG A 10 17.82 4.21 16.37
CA ARG A 10 18.34 3.74 15.07
C ARG A 10 17.64 4.38 13.90
N SER A 11 16.31 4.52 13.97
CA SER A 11 15.50 5.16 12.93
C SER A 11 15.87 6.64 12.76
N GLU A 12 15.97 7.39 13.85
CA GLU A 12 16.33 8.82 13.82
C GLU A 12 17.73 9.07 13.25
N ASN A 13 18.64 8.09 13.35
CA ASN A 13 19.98 8.19 12.79
C ASN A 13 20.04 8.00 11.26
N VAL A 14 19.06 7.34 10.64
CA VAL A 14 19.16 6.91 9.23
C VAL A 14 17.95 7.34 8.38
N ILE A 15 16.85 7.74 8.99
CA ILE A 15 15.63 8.18 8.27
C ILE A 15 15.42 9.67 8.52
N LEU A 16 15.30 10.44 7.44
CA LEU A 16 15.00 11.86 7.53
C LEU A 16 13.70 12.09 8.32
N HIS A 17 13.75 12.98 9.30
CA HIS A 17 12.61 13.31 10.17
C HIS A 17 11.60 14.19 9.43
N THR A 18 10.72 13.56 8.64
CA THR A 18 9.65 14.21 7.88
C THR A 18 8.28 14.11 8.56
N TYR A 19 8.16 13.25 9.58
CA TYR A 19 6.92 13.02 10.33
C TYR A 19 7.20 12.94 11.83
N ASN A 20 6.30 13.50 12.64
CA ASN A 20 6.27 13.27 14.08
C ASN A 20 5.59 11.92 14.35
N ARG A 21 6.39 10.87 14.50
CA ARG A 21 5.90 9.52 14.74
C ARG A 21 5.51 9.31 16.19
N PHE A 22 4.47 8.51 16.44
CA PHE A 22 4.19 8.03 17.78
C PHE A 22 5.34 7.13 18.27
N PRO A 23 5.70 7.18 19.58
CA PRO A 23 6.81 6.39 20.12
C PRO A 23 6.40 4.91 20.34
N VAL A 24 5.96 4.26 19.28
CA VAL A 24 5.57 2.85 19.23
C VAL A 24 6.27 2.20 18.04
N VAL A 25 6.90 1.05 18.27
CA VAL A 25 7.56 0.29 17.20
C VAL A 25 6.75 -0.97 16.95
N LEU A 26 5.95 -0.95 15.91
CA LEU A 26 5.08 -2.07 15.52
C LEU A 26 5.88 -3.14 14.80
N GLU A 27 5.64 -4.41 15.13
CA GLU A 27 6.37 -5.56 14.58
C GLU A 27 5.46 -6.54 13.84
N LYS A 28 4.24 -6.78 14.34
CA LYS A 28 3.33 -7.79 13.81
C LYS A 28 1.92 -7.27 13.69
N GLY A 29 1.18 -7.80 12.72
CA GLY A 29 -0.26 -7.59 12.58
C GLY A 29 -0.99 -8.93 12.48
N GLU A 30 -2.20 -9.04 13.05
CA GLU A 30 -3.08 -10.20 12.92
C GLU A 30 -4.54 -9.77 13.03
N GLY A 31 -5.33 -10.03 12.02
CA GLY A 31 -6.71 -9.55 11.93
C GLY A 31 -6.78 -8.04 12.09
N VAL A 32 -7.41 -7.55 13.14
CA VAL A 32 -7.53 -6.11 13.46
C VAL A 32 -6.55 -5.65 14.55
N TYR A 33 -5.55 -6.46 14.90
CA TYR A 33 -4.61 -6.15 15.97
C TYR A 33 -3.18 -5.97 15.45
N LEU A 34 -2.48 -5.01 16.03
CA LEU A 34 -1.04 -4.81 15.88
C LEU A 34 -0.34 -5.16 17.20
N THR A 35 0.88 -5.65 17.09
CA THR A 35 1.73 -5.95 18.26
C THR A 35 3.05 -5.20 18.10
N ASP A 36 3.49 -4.52 19.15
CA ASP A 36 4.78 -3.84 19.16
C ASP A 36 5.94 -4.78 19.54
N VAL A 37 7.17 -4.25 19.45
CA VAL A 37 8.39 -4.98 19.76
C VAL A 37 8.53 -5.39 21.23
N GLU A 38 7.73 -4.82 22.12
CA GLU A 38 7.65 -5.19 23.54
C GLU A 38 6.55 -6.23 23.80
N GLY A 39 5.79 -6.61 22.76
CA GLY A 39 4.70 -7.59 22.83
C GLY A 39 3.35 -7.02 23.23
N LYS A 40 3.20 -5.70 23.35
CA LYS A 40 1.91 -5.07 23.64
C LYS A 40 1.02 -5.06 22.41
N LYS A 41 -0.25 -5.44 22.58
CA LYS A 41 -1.26 -5.45 21.52
C LYS A 41 -2.06 -4.15 21.48
N TYR A 42 -2.37 -3.71 20.28
CA TYR A 42 -3.17 -2.53 19.96
C TYR A 42 -4.29 -2.93 19.01
N LEU A 43 -5.51 -2.44 19.27
CA LEU A 43 -6.61 -2.53 18.31
C LEU A 43 -6.39 -1.45 17.23
N ASP A 44 -6.23 -1.87 15.99
CA ASP A 44 -5.88 -0.97 14.88
C ASP A 44 -7.13 -0.44 14.17
N PHE A 45 -7.57 0.75 14.53
CA PHE A 45 -8.59 1.51 13.80
C PHE A 45 -8.01 2.38 12.67
N GLY A 46 -6.70 2.50 12.59
CA GLY A 46 -6.01 3.29 11.57
C GLY A 46 -5.84 2.55 10.26
N ALA A 47 -5.67 1.21 10.33
CA ALA A 47 -5.47 0.33 9.19
C ALA A 47 -4.49 0.87 8.14
N GLY A 48 -3.39 1.52 8.59
CA GLY A 48 -2.43 2.17 7.69
C GLY A 48 -3.05 3.26 6.81
N ILE A 49 -3.95 4.07 7.37
CA ILE A 49 -4.80 5.05 6.66
C ILE A 49 -5.70 4.33 5.64
N ALA A 50 -6.46 3.35 6.13
CA ALA A 50 -7.41 2.49 5.40
C ALA A 50 -6.79 1.57 4.30
N VAL A 51 -5.48 1.46 4.22
CA VAL A 51 -4.81 0.56 3.25
C VAL A 51 -5.06 -0.91 3.58
N PHE A 52 -5.05 -1.28 4.88
CA PHE A 52 -5.33 -2.63 5.37
C PHE A 52 -6.78 -2.80 5.84
N ALA A 53 -7.74 -2.34 5.05
CA ALA A 53 -9.17 -2.43 5.36
C ALA A 53 -9.68 -3.88 5.55
N LEU A 54 -9.01 -4.88 4.99
CA LEU A 54 -9.30 -6.31 5.17
C LEU A 54 -8.70 -6.89 6.46
N GLY A 55 -7.87 -6.12 7.16
CA GLY A 55 -7.07 -6.60 8.29
C GLY A 55 -5.80 -7.32 7.85
N TYR A 56 -4.97 -7.69 8.83
CA TYR A 56 -3.68 -8.36 8.62
C TYR A 56 -3.89 -9.87 8.48
N HIS A 57 -3.16 -10.51 7.59
CA HIS A 57 -3.27 -11.95 7.30
C HIS A 57 -4.67 -12.40 6.84
N TYR A 58 -5.32 -11.58 6.00
CA TYR A 58 -6.51 -12.03 5.29
C TYR A 58 -6.10 -13.10 4.27
N GLN A 59 -6.52 -14.33 4.50
CA GLN A 59 -5.98 -15.53 3.82
C GLN A 59 -6.05 -15.42 2.30
N ASP A 60 -7.21 -15.08 1.73
CA ASP A 60 -7.40 -15.03 0.28
C ASP A 60 -6.47 -13.99 -0.38
N TYR A 61 -6.25 -12.86 0.31
CA TYR A 61 -5.35 -11.80 -0.17
C TYR A 61 -3.88 -12.26 -0.12
N ASP A 62 -3.46 -12.84 1.00
CA ASP A 62 -2.09 -13.33 1.18
C ASP A 62 -1.76 -14.44 0.18
N GLU A 63 -2.69 -15.37 -0.07
CA GLU A 63 -2.52 -16.45 -1.05
C GLU A 63 -2.47 -15.91 -2.48
N ALA A 64 -3.34 -14.95 -2.82
CA ALA A 64 -3.31 -14.33 -4.14
C ALA A 64 -1.97 -13.63 -4.43
N LEU A 65 -1.41 -12.91 -3.44
CA LEU A 65 -0.10 -12.27 -3.57
C LEU A 65 1.03 -13.29 -3.72
N LYS A 66 1.06 -14.35 -2.89
CA LYS A 66 2.07 -15.42 -2.98
C LYS A 66 2.04 -16.09 -4.35
N ASN A 67 0.86 -16.45 -4.82
CA ASN A 67 0.67 -17.08 -6.12
C ASN A 67 1.13 -16.16 -7.27
N GLN A 68 0.87 -14.85 -7.17
CA GLN A 68 1.30 -13.91 -8.20
C GLN A 68 2.82 -13.70 -8.20
N ILE A 69 3.46 -13.69 -7.04
CA ILE A 69 4.93 -13.63 -6.91
C ILE A 69 5.58 -14.81 -7.62
N ASP A 70 5.03 -16.02 -7.47
CA ASP A 70 5.54 -17.24 -8.10
C ASP A 70 5.33 -17.29 -9.62
N GLN A 71 4.43 -16.47 -10.16
CA GLN A 71 4.14 -16.44 -11.60
C GLN A 71 4.86 -15.30 -12.32
N LEU A 72 4.59 -14.05 -11.93
CA LEU A 72 5.06 -12.87 -12.64
C LEU A 72 5.03 -11.63 -11.75
N ILE A 73 6.20 -11.05 -11.48
CA ILE A 73 6.31 -9.86 -10.61
C ILE A 73 6.25 -8.56 -11.44
N HIS A 74 7.00 -8.48 -12.55
CA HIS A 74 7.13 -7.24 -13.32
C HIS A 74 7.50 -7.50 -14.78
N THR A 75 6.90 -6.71 -15.70
CA THR A 75 7.20 -6.77 -17.14
C THR A 75 7.38 -5.39 -17.79
N SER A 76 7.31 -4.31 -17.04
CA SER A 76 7.18 -2.93 -17.52
C SER A 76 5.91 -2.69 -18.37
N ASN A 77 5.67 -1.42 -18.74
CA ASN A 77 4.55 -1.02 -19.60
C ASN A 77 4.79 -1.28 -21.11
N LEU A 78 5.91 -1.91 -21.46
CA LEU A 78 6.21 -2.29 -22.86
C LEU A 78 5.45 -3.56 -23.28
N TYR A 79 4.92 -4.32 -22.32
CA TYR A 79 4.23 -5.58 -22.59
C TYR A 79 2.85 -5.61 -21.94
N TYR A 80 1.93 -6.32 -22.54
CA TYR A 80 0.66 -6.67 -21.91
C TYR A 80 0.87 -7.79 -20.89
N ASN A 81 0.12 -7.77 -19.80
CA ASN A 81 0.09 -8.87 -18.84
C ASN A 81 -1.32 -9.08 -18.27
N VAL A 82 -1.58 -10.31 -17.84
CA VAL A 82 -2.91 -10.72 -17.39
C VAL A 82 -3.38 -9.97 -16.13
N PRO A 83 -2.56 -9.81 -15.07
CA PRO A 83 -2.98 -9.08 -13.88
C PRO A 83 -3.41 -7.65 -14.14
N LEU A 84 -2.70 -6.92 -15.00
CA LEU A 84 -3.02 -5.54 -15.34
C LEU A 84 -4.38 -5.44 -16.05
N MET A 85 -4.65 -6.35 -16.99
CA MET A 85 -5.91 -6.40 -17.70
C MET A 85 -7.07 -6.70 -16.74
N THR A 86 -6.95 -7.75 -15.93
CA THR A 86 -7.97 -8.13 -14.96
C THR A 86 -8.26 -7.02 -13.94
N ALA A 87 -7.22 -6.36 -13.44
CA ALA A 87 -7.38 -5.21 -12.54
C ALA A 87 -8.07 -4.04 -13.24
N GLY A 88 -7.72 -3.76 -14.50
CA GLY A 88 -8.34 -2.72 -15.31
C GLY A 88 -9.84 -2.95 -15.52
N GLU A 89 -10.22 -4.18 -15.85
CA GLU A 89 -11.65 -4.58 -16.01
C GLU A 89 -12.41 -4.44 -14.69
N ALA A 90 -11.83 -4.88 -13.56
CA ALA A 90 -12.47 -4.77 -12.27
C ALA A 90 -12.70 -3.31 -11.85
N VAL A 91 -11.70 -2.44 -12.03
CA VAL A 91 -11.79 -1.02 -11.67
C VAL A 91 -12.77 -0.28 -12.58
N THR A 92 -12.74 -0.50 -13.88
CA THR A 92 -13.68 0.14 -14.83
C THR A 92 -15.12 -0.30 -14.57
N LYS A 93 -15.35 -1.58 -14.28
CA LYS A 93 -16.68 -2.09 -13.89
C LYS A 93 -17.18 -1.44 -12.59
N ALA A 94 -16.31 -1.31 -11.57
CA ALA A 94 -16.69 -0.72 -10.29
C ALA A 94 -16.93 0.78 -10.35
N SER A 95 -16.16 1.51 -11.16
CA SER A 95 -16.27 2.97 -11.30
C SER A 95 -17.31 3.44 -12.30
N GLY A 96 -17.72 2.58 -13.23
CA GLY A 96 -18.58 2.95 -14.38
C GLY A 96 -17.85 3.77 -15.46
N LEU A 97 -16.54 3.95 -15.34
CA LEU A 97 -15.72 4.63 -16.34
C LEU A 97 -15.19 3.66 -17.39
N SER A 98 -14.89 4.14 -18.59
CA SER A 98 -14.52 3.28 -19.72
C SER A 98 -13.05 2.84 -19.71
N LYS A 99 -12.16 3.57 -19.03
CA LYS A 99 -10.70 3.30 -18.99
C LYS A 99 -10.09 3.71 -17.66
N VAL A 100 -8.99 3.06 -17.31
CA VAL A 100 -8.20 3.37 -16.11
C VAL A 100 -6.74 3.61 -16.50
N PHE A 101 -6.08 4.51 -15.77
CA PHE A 101 -4.64 4.72 -15.82
C PHE A 101 -4.06 4.46 -14.43
N PHE A 102 -3.23 3.43 -14.33
CA PHE A 102 -2.58 3.06 -13.07
C PHE A 102 -1.29 3.86 -12.86
N THR A 103 -1.10 4.33 -11.64
CA THR A 103 0.08 5.08 -11.18
C THR A 103 0.57 4.53 -9.84
N ASN A 104 1.76 4.97 -9.41
CA ASN A 104 2.35 4.49 -8.16
C ASN A 104 1.87 5.28 -6.92
N SER A 105 1.26 6.44 -7.11
CA SER A 105 0.82 7.31 -6.01
C SER A 105 -0.37 8.19 -6.40
N GLY A 106 -1.08 8.69 -5.39
CA GLY A 106 -2.15 9.66 -5.58
C GLY A 106 -1.65 10.96 -6.24
N THR A 107 -0.44 11.40 -5.92
CA THR A 107 0.18 12.59 -6.55
C THR A 107 0.36 12.40 -8.06
N GLU A 108 0.87 11.25 -8.48
CA GLU A 108 1.00 10.92 -9.91
C GLU A 108 -0.37 10.79 -10.60
N ALA A 109 -1.36 10.26 -9.90
CA ALA A 109 -2.72 10.17 -10.43
C ALA A 109 -3.32 11.57 -10.70
N ILE A 110 -3.16 12.50 -9.77
CA ILE A 110 -3.61 13.90 -9.94
C ILE A 110 -2.82 14.60 -11.05
N GLU A 111 -1.50 14.40 -11.11
CA GLU A 111 -0.69 14.95 -12.21
C GLU A 111 -1.17 14.40 -13.57
N GLY A 112 -1.42 13.11 -13.66
CA GLY A 112 -1.98 12.47 -14.85
C GLY A 112 -3.34 13.05 -15.24
N ALA A 113 -4.25 13.26 -14.29
CA ALA A 113 -5.56 13.85 -14.51
C ALA A 113 -5.46 15.30 -15.05
N ILE A 114 -4.58 16.12 -14.46
CA ILE A 114 -4.35 17.49 -14.92
C ILE A 114 -3.81 17.51 -16.36
N LYS A 115 -2.85 16.63 -16.67
CA LYS A 115 -2.28 16.50 -18.02
C LYS A 115 -3.35 16.05 -19.04
N ALA A 116 -4.18 15.09 -18.67
CA ALA A 116 -5.27 14.61 -19.53
C ALA A 116 -6.30 15.71 -19.79
N ALA A 117 -6.73 16.44 -18.75
CA ALA A 117 -7.67 17.56 -18.89
C ALA A 117 -7.12 18.67 -19.80
N ARG A 118 -5.84 19.04 -19.61
CA ARG A 118 -5.19 20.03 -20.47
C ARG A 118 -5.08 19.59 -21.93
N LYS A 119 -4.76 18.32 -22.15
CA LYS A 119 -4.66 17.76 -23.52
C LYS A 119 -6.02 17.69 -24.21
N TYR A 120 -7.09 17.43 -23.44
CA TYR A 120 -8.45 17.41 -23.96
C TYR A 120 -8.98 18.81 -24.34
N ALA A 121 -8.57 19.84 -23.59
CA ALA A 121 -9.01 21.22 -23.80
C ALA A 121 -8.28 21.95 -24.96
N TRP A 122 -7.27 21.32 -25.56
CA TRP A 122 -6.54 21.82 -26.74
C TRP A 122 -7.13 21.24 -28.02
#